data_b547fb930b6633456ffd61014daba534
#
_entry.id   b547fb930b6633456ffd61014daba534
#
_cell.length_a   1.000
_cell.length_b   1.000
_cell.length_c   1.000
_cell.angle_alpha   90.00
_cell.angle_beta   90.00
_cell.angle_gamma   90.00
#
_symmetry.space_group_name_H-M   'P 1'
#
loop_
_entity.id
_entity.type
_entity.pdbx_description
1 polymer ?
#
loop_
_entity_poly.entity_id
_entity_poly.type
_entity_poly.pdbx_seq_one_letter_code
_entity_poly.pdbx_strand_id
1 'polypeptide(L)'
;MELYKRYILYISICLGLLISPFCSGSAEAKDFVVVIDPGHGGHDPGAVGKISKEKNINLNVALKLGKQIKKNCPDVKVIYTRDRDIFIPLDRRAEIANNAKADLFISIHTNALAKNRTAKGASTWTLGLAKSDANLEVAKRENAVILYESDYKTRYAGFNPNSAESYIIFEFMQDKYMSQSVHLASLVQKHFRQTCKRTDRGVHQAGFLVLKASAMPSILVELGFISTPEEERYLNTEAGTTSLANGIFRAFLTYKREQEIRLNGSSNTILPEDVPEPVQEEGNAATATPEKKNAPQAESNQAAQRPQRSENAAVSQTEQSGIVFKIQILTSSRPLAKNDKRLKGVKDVDYYKAVSYTHLRAHETGRNL
;
A
#
# COMPACT_ATOMS: atom_id res chain seq x y z
N MET A 1 44.46 54.84 -36.14
CA MET A 1 43.76 53.71 -36.85
C MET A 1 43.82 52.39 -36.09
N GLU A 2 44.95 52.06 -35.45
CA GLU A 2 45.11 50.82 -34.66
C GLU A 2 44.25 50.77 -33.38
N LEU A 3 44.07 51.90 -32.67
CA LEU A 3 43.26 51.93 -31.48
C LEU A 3 41.77 51.64 -31.75
N TYR A 4 41.23 52.17 -32.88
CA TYR A 4 39.86 52.00 -33.33
C TYR A 4 39.56 50.52 -33.69
N LYS A 5 40.50 49.85 -34.33
CA LYS A 5 40.40 48.40 -34.63
C LYS A 5 40.35 47.56 -33.38
N ARG A 6 41.11 47.88 -32.32
CA ARG A 6 41.06 47.22 -31.04
C ARG A 6 39.73 47.41 -30.35
N TYR A 7 39.15 48.61 -30.37
CA TYR A 7 37.82 48.84 -29.79
C TYR A 7 36.72 48.06 -30.50
N ILE A 8 36.72 48.01 -31.81
CA ILE A 8 35.77 47.24 -32.61
C ILE A 8 35.93 45.73 -32.27
N LEU A 9 37.13 45.21 -32.12
CA LEU A 9 37.37 43.83 -31.75
C LEU A 9 36.80 43.52 -30.35
N TYR A 10 37.01 44.37 -29.35
CA TYR A 10 36.46 44.19 -28.02
C TYR A 10 34.94 44.26 -27.98
N ILE A 11 34.36 45.20 -28.71
CA ILE A 11 32.90 45.30 -28.84
C ILE A 11 32.30 44.05 -29.50
N SER A 12 32.97 43.52 -30.55
CA SER A 12 32.52 42.29 -31.21
C SER A 12 32.65 41.07 -30.33
N ILE A 13 33.71 40.96 -29.49
CA ILE A 13 33.85 39.88 -28.52
C ILE A 13 32.81 39.99 -27.41
N CYS A 14 32.57 41.21 -26.88
CA CYS A 14 31.53 41.40 -25.87
C CYS A 14 30.12 41.14 -26.39
N LEU A 15 29.84 41.51 -27.66
CA LEU A 15 28.56 41.23 -28.31
C LEU A 15 28.38 39.72 -28.58
N GLY A 16 29.45 39.04 -28.97
CA GLY A 16 29.48 37.58 -29.17
C GLY A 16 29.24 36.78 -27.86
N LEU A 17 29.70 37.29 -26.71
CA LEU A 17 29.45 36.73 -25.40
C LEU A 17 28.01 36.96 -24.91
N LEU A 18 27.33 38.06 -25.35
CA LEU A 18 25.95 38.32 -25.02
C LEU A 18 24.94 37.54 -25.89
N ILE A 19 25.40 37.03 -27.05
CA ILE A 19 24.57 36.23 -27.98
C ILE A 19 24.88 34.72 -27.82
N SER A 20 25.63 34.32 -26.82
CA SER A 20 25.68 32.90 -26.46
C SER A 20 24.24 32.41 -26.21
N PRO A 21 23.65 31.55 -27.08
CA PRO A 21 22.40 30.94 -26.72
C PRO A 21 22.65 30.26 -25.40
N PHE A 22 21.98 30.73 -24.35
CA PHE A 22 21.77 29.90 -23.18
C PHE A 22 21.11 28.64 -23.72
N CYS A 23 21.89 27.64 -24.06
CA CYS A 23 21.42 26.27 -24.17
C CYS A 23 20.91 25.94 -22.78
N SER A 24 19.68 26.39 -22.49
CA SER A 24 18.85 25.78 -21.47
C SER A 24 18.68 24.35 -21.96
N GLY A 25 19.67 23.50 -21.69
CA GLY A 25 19.47 22.07 -21.72
C GLY A 25 18.32 21.84 -20.76
N SER A 26 17.11 21.72 -21.30
CA SER A 26 16.01 21.10 -20.57
C SER A 26 16.59 19.77 -20.14
N ALA A 27 16.98 19.67 -18.87
CA ALA A 27 17.26 18.38 -18.26
C ALA A 27 15.98 17.59 -18.50
N GLU A 28 16.06 16.63 -19.41
CA GLU A 28 14.94 15.75 -19.71
C GLU A 28 14.53 15.14 -18.36
N ALA A 29 13.38 15.55 -17.85
CA ALA A 29 12.92 15.11 -16.55
C ALA A 29 12.81 13.59 -16.65
N LYS A 30 13.59 12.89 -15.82
CA LYS A 30 13.57 11.43 -15.77
C LYS A 30 12.13 10.98 -15.57
N ASP A 31 11.60 10.16 -16.47
CA ASP A 31 10.30 9.53 -16.33
C ASP A 31 10.16 8.85 -14.96
N PHE A 32 9.06 9.06 -14.29
CA PHE A 32 8.71 8.27 -13.12
C PHE A 32 8.32 6.86 -13.57
N VAL A 33 9.00 5.84 -13.07
CA VAL A 33 8.78 4.45 -13.47
C VAL A 33 7.98 3.73 -12.40
N VAL A 34 6.79 3.24 -12.73
CA VAL A 34 6.00 2.37 -11.86
C VAL A 34 5.91 0.96 -12.44
N VAL A 35 6.21 -0.04 -11.61
CA VAL A 35 5.96 -1.44 -11.94
C VAL A 35 4.71 -1.91 -11.22
N ILE A 36 3.76 -2.42 -12.01
CA ILE A 36 2.53 -3.04 -11.53
C ILE A 36 2.68 -4.55 -11.67
N ASP A 37 2.52 -5.27 -10.58
CA ASP A 37 2.68 -6.71 -10.48
C ASP A 37 1.33 -7.38 -10.22
N PRO A 38 0.64 -7.90 -11.24
CA PRO A 38 -0.52 -8.75 -11.01
C PRO A 38 -0.08 -10.08 -10.43
N GLY A 39 -0.37 -10.36 -9.16
CA GLY A 39 0.02 -11.59 -8.49
C GLY A 39 -0.47 -12.85 -9.21
N HIS A 40 0.24 -13.98 -9.04
CA HIS A 40 -0.06 -15.26 -9.67
C HIS A 40 0.00 -15.23 -11.20
N GLY A 41 -0.62 -16.21 -11.88
CA GLY A 41 -0.68 -16.27 -13.34
C GLY A 41 -0.29 -17.62 -13.92
N GLY A 42 -0.74 -17.92 -15.14
CA GLY A 42 -0.48 -19.20 -15.85
C GLY A 42 -1.01 -20.39 -15.06
N HIS A 43 -0.12 -21.33 -14.72
CA HIS A 43 -0.46 -22.53 -13.94
C HIS A 43 -0.67 -22.24 -12.43
N ASP A 44 -0.28 -21.08 -11.94
CA ASP A 44 -0.59 -20.64 -10.58
C ASP A 44 -1.91 -19.86 -10.56
N PRO A 45 -3.01 -20.43 -10.07
CA PRO A 45 -4.30 -19.77 -10.05
C PRO A 45 -4.42 -18.70 -8.93
N GLY A 46 -3.52 -18.71 -7.94
CA GLY A 46 -3.74 -18.07 -6.65
C GLY A 46 -4.89 -18.74 -5.89
N ALA A 47 -5.56 -17.99 -5.03
CA ALA A 47 -6.76 -18.47 -4.38
C ALA A 47 -7.89 -18.73 -5.39
N VAL A 48 -8.62 -19.85 -5.16
CA VAL A 48 -9.73 -20.27 -6.01
C VAL A 48 -11.04 -20.04 -5.29
N GLY A 49 -11.87 -19.17 -5.86
CA GLY A 49 -13.22 -18.90 -5.40
C GLY A 49 -14.24 -19.90 -5.97
N LYS A 50 -15.53 -19.56 -5.84
CA LYS A 50 -16.61 -20.36 -6.43
C LYS A 50 -16.79 -20.11 -7.93
N ILE A 51 -16.56 -18.87 -8.39
CA ILE A 51 -16.82 -18.42 -9.75
C ILE A 51 -15.58 -17.87 -10.45
N SER A 52 -14.47 -17.68 -9.73
CA SER A 52 -13.28 -17.01 -10.26
C SER A 52 -11.99 -17.53 -9.64
N LYS A 53 -10.86 -17.09 -10.22
CA LYS A 53 -9.51 -17.33 -9.73
C LYS A 53 -8.86 -15.99 -9.45
N GLU A 54 -8.10 -15.92 -8.39
CA GLU A 54 -7.39 -14.71 -7.95
C GLU A 54 -6.56 -14.09 -9.08
N LYS A 55 -5.78 -14.87 -9.81
CA LYS A 55 -4.94 -14.41 -10.92
C LYS A 55 -5.68 -13.55 -11.95
N ASN A 56 -6.97 -13.82 -12.18
CA ASN A 56 -7.79 -13.10 -13.17
C ASN A 56 -8.25 -11.75 -12.62
N ILE A 57 -8.66 -11.71 -11.34
CA ILE A 57 -9.05 -10.47 -10.65
C ILE A 57 -7.85 -9.55 -10.59
N ASN A 58 -6.70 -10.05 -10.13
CA ASN A 58 -5.46 -9.30 -10.01
C ASN A 58 -5.03 -8.67 -11.35
N LEU A 59 -5.08 -9.45 -12.43
CA LEU A 59 -4.75 -8.98 -13.77
C LEU A 59 -5.71 -7.88 -14.24
N ASN A 60 -7.02 -8.08 -14.05
CA ASN A 60 -8.03 -7.11 -14.48
C ASN A 60 -7.83 -5.75 -13.78
N VAL A 61 -7.67 -5.74 -12.45
CA VAL A 61 -7.44 -4.50 -11.70
C VAL A 61 -6.11 -3.85 -12.09
N ALA A 62 -5.04 -4.63 -12.25
CA ALA A 62 -3.73 -4.13 -12.65
C ALA A 62 -3.75 -3.45 -14.02
N LEU A 63 -4.41 -4.05 -15.01
CA LEU A 63 -4.53 -3.46 -16.36
C LEU A 63 -5.35 -2.18 -16.35
N LYS A 64 -6.44 -2.12 -15.55
CA LYS A 64 -7.23 -0.90 -15.36
C LYS A 64 -6.42 0.21 -14.69
N LEU A 65 -5.65 -0.12 -13.65
CA LEU A 65 -4.76 0.82 -12.97
C LEU A 65 -3.74 1.41 -13.95
N GLY A 66 -3.04 0.56 -14.68
CA GLY A 66 -2.04 1.06 -15.62
C GLY A 66 -2.63 1.82 -16.81
N LYS A 67 -3.86 1.49 -17.25
CA LYS A 67 -4.59 2.30 -18.25
C LYS A 67 -4.88 3.70 -17.72
N GLN A 68 -5.31 3.82 -16.45
CA GLN A 68 -5.56 5.13 -15.82
C GLN A 68 -4.27 5.94 -15.69
N ILE A 69 -3.17 5.33 -15.24
CA ILE A 69 -1.88 6.01 -15.13
C ILE A 69 -1.41 6.51 -16.51
N LYS A 70 -1.38 5.64 -17.52
CA LYS A 70 -0.95 6.00 -18.88
C LYS A 70 -1.79 7.12 -19.50
N LYS A 71 -3.11 7.16 -19.19
CA LYS A 71 -4.01 8.18 -19.69
C LYS A 71 -3.78 9.56 -19.06
N ASN A 72 -3.49 9.59 -17.75
CA ASN A 72 -3.53 10.82 -16.96
C ASN A 72 -2.14 11.32 -16.53
N CYS A 73 -1.09 10.52 -16.70
CA CYS A 73 0.28 10.85 -16.32
C CYS A 73 1.23 10.50 -17.47
N PRO A 74 1.37 11.38 -18.47
CA PRO A 74 2.19 11.12 -19.66
C PRO A 74 3.70 11.02 -19.33
N ASP A 75 4.12 11.56 -18.21
CA ASP A 75 5.49 11.52 -17.63
C ASP A 75 5.75 10.25 -16.81
N VAL A 76 4.83 9.27 -16.84
CA VAL A 76 4.97 8.02 -16.08
C VAL A 76 5.09 6.84 -17.02
N LYS A 77 6.21 6.12 -16.89
CA LYS A 77 6.42 4.84 -17.55
C LYS A 77 5.79 3.72 -16.73
N VAL A 78 4.78 3.06 -17.27
CA VAL A 78 4.13 1.90 -16.66
C VAL A 78 4.69 0.61 -17.24
N ILE A 79 5.21 -0.25 -16.37
CA ILE A 79 5.70 -1.58 -16.69
C ILE A 79 4.86 -2.60 -15.91
N TYR A 80 4.52 -3.73 -16.53
CA TYR A 80 3.86 -4.84 -15.86
C TYR A 80 4.84 -6.00 -15.71
N THR A 81 4.77 -6.75 -14.60
CA THR A 81 5.46 -8.03 -14.51
C THR A 81 4.83 -9.06 -15.45
N ARG A 82 3.51 -8.98 -15.61
CA ARG A 82 2.72 -9.66 -16.66
C ARG A 82 1.52 -8.80 -17.10
N ASP A 83 1.16 -8.87 -18.34
CA ASP A 83 0.00 -8.19 -18.95
C ASP A 83 -1.06 -9.18 -19.51
N ARG A 84 -0.81 -10.47 -19.31
CA ARG A 84 -1.65 -11.59 -19.73
C ARG A 84 -1.53 -12.75 -18.74
N ASP A 85 -2.27 -13.83 -18.99
CA ASP A 85 -2.27 -15.01 -18.11
C ASP A 85 -1.04 -15.89 -18.35
N ILE A 86 0.11 -15.47 -17.81
CA ILE A 86 1.39 -16.20 -17.79
C ILE A 86 1.94 -16.29 -16.38
N PHE A 87 2.70 -17.33 -16.10
CA PHE A 87 3.41 -17.50 -14.83
C PHE A 87 4.72 -16.70 -14.84
N ILE A 88 4.99 -15.96 -13.75
CA ILE A 88 6.24 -15.27 -13.50
C ILE A 88 6.73 -15.67 -12.10
N PRO A 89 7.95 -16.23 -11.96
CA PRO A 89 8.54 -16.55 -10.66
C PRO A 89 8.61 -15.33 -9.72
N LEU A 90 8.55 -15.55 -8.40
CA LEU A 90 8.48 -14.45 -7.43
C LEU A 90 9.69 -13.51 -7.49
N ASP A 91 10.90 -14.06 -7.52
CA ASP A 91 12.12 -13.26 -7.60
C ASP A 91 12.19 -12.46 -8.91
N ARG A 92 11.72 -13.05 -10.02
CA ARG A 92 11.70 -12.38 -11.33
C ARG A 92 10.84 -11.14 -11.34
N ARG A 93 9.78 -11.09 -10.54
CA ARG A 93 8.90 -9.89 -10.40
C ARG A 93 9.66 -8.70 -9.85
N ALA A 94 10.39 -8.89 -8.75
CA ALA A 94 11.26 -7.86 -8.18
C ALA A 94 12.42 -7.51 -9.11
N GLU A 95 12.99 -8.50 -9.81
CA GLU A 95 14.08 -8.29 -10.78
C GLU A 95 13.63 -7.40 -11.96
N ILE A 96 12.41 -7.59 -12.49
CA ILE A 96 11.83 -6.73 -13.52
C ILE A 96 11.79 -5.28 -13.04
N ALA A 97 11.36 -5.05 -11.79
CA ALA A 97 11.28 -3.71 -11.22
C ALA A 97 12.69 -3.10 -11.01
N ASN A 98 13.62 -3.88 -10.48
CA ASN A 98 15.00 -3.43 -10.25
C ASN A 98 15.73 -3.09 -11.58
N ASN A 99 15.59 -3.94 -12.60
CA ASN A 99 16.19 -3.73 -13.91
C ASN A 99 15.60 -2.50 -14.62
N ALA A 100 14.32 -2.24 -14.39
CA ALA A 100 13.65 -1.03 -14.88
C ALA A 100 14.05 0.23 -14.10
N LYS A 101 14.81 0.11 -13.01
CA LYS A 101 15.10 1.19 -12.04
C LYS A 101 13.82 1.90 -11.62
N ALA A 102 12.79 1.10 -11.28
CA ALA A 102 11.49 1.61 -10.93
C ALA A 102 11.55 2.50 -9.69
N ASP A 103 10.73 3.55 -9.70
CA ASP A 103 10.55 4.44 -8.56
C ASP A 103 9.49 3.90 -7.59
N LEU A 104 8.67 2.93 -8.06
CA LEU A 104 7.59 2.32 -7.27
C LEU A 104 7.24 0.92 -7.77
N PHE A 105 6.95 0.00 -6.84
CA PHE A 105 6.46 -1.35 -7.13
C PHE A 105 5.12 -1.59 -6.41
N ILE A 106 4.08 -1.96 -7.16
CA ILE A 106 2.73 -2.24 -6.65
C ILE A 106 2.31 -3.65 -7.04
N SER A 107 2.34 -4.58 -6.09
CA SER A 107 1.82 -5.93 -6.26
C SER A 107 0.33 -5.98 -5.90
N ILE A 108 -0.48 -6.65 -6.71
CA ILE A 108 -1.93 -6.72 -6.60
C ILE A 108 -2.36 -8.17 -6.41
N HIS A 109 -3.07 -8.41 -5.31
CA HIS A 109 -3.52 -9.71 -4.83
C HIS A 109 -4.98 -9.67 -4.37
N THR A 110 -5.55 -10.85 -4.13
CA THR A 110 -6.92 -11.02 -3.62
C THR A 110 -6.94 -12.08 -2.54
N ASN A 111 -7.18 -11.65 -1.32
CA ASN A 111 -7.09 -12.46 -0.11
C ASN A 111 -8.08 -13.63 -0.07
N ALA A 112 -7.75 -14.66 0.69
CA ALA A 112 -8.64 -15.78 0.98
C ALA A 112 -8.46 -16.26 2.42
N LEU A 113 -9.56 -16.69 3.05
CA LEU A 113 -9.52 -17.32 4.37
C LEU A 113 -10.16 -18.71 4.29
N ALA A 114 -9.44 -19.72 4.78
CA ALA A 114 -9.88 -21.12 4.68
C ALA A 114 -11.22 -21.39 5.42
N LYS A 115 -11.40 -20.78 6.59
CA LYS A 115 -12.56 -21.03 7.47
C LYS A 115 -13.57 -19.89 7.53
N ASN A 116 -13.19 -18.66 7.17
CA ASN A 116 -14.07 -17.49 7.28
C ASN A 116 -14.59 -17.08 5.90
N ARG A 117 -15.89 -17.20 5.70
CA ARG A 117 -16.59 -16.83 4.47
C ARG A 117 -17.42 -15.55 4.61
N THR A 118 -17.16 -14.75 5.65
CA THR A 118 -17.84 -13.48 5.93
C THR A 118 -16.89 -12.29 5.99
N ALA A 119 -15.58 -12.54 5.87
CA ALA A 119 -14.57 -11.48 5.85
C ALA A 119 -14.76 -10.58 4.62
N LYS A 120 -14.71 -9.26 4.84
CA LYS A 120 -14.90 -8.24 3.80
C LYS A 120 -13.84 -7.15 3.94
N GLY A 121 -13.60 -6.44 2.84
CA GLY A 121 -12.74 -5.27 2.81
C GLY A 121 -11.34 -5.55 2.30
N ALA A 122 -10.56 -4.49 2.16
CA ALA A 122 -9.22 -4.51 1.59
C ALA A 122 -8.15 -4.17 2.63
N SER A 123 -6.94 -4.67 2.44
CA SER A 123 -5.76 -4.36 3.24
C SER A 123 -4.56 -4.08 2.35
N THR A 124 -3.59 -3.33 2.85
CA THR A 124 -2.34 -3.10 2.13
C THR A 124 -1.15 -3.47 3.00
N TRP A 125 -0.15 -4.07 2.39
CA TRP A 125 0.95 -4.72 3.07
C TRP A 125 2.29 -4.16 2.62
N THR A 126 3.23 -4.10 3.56
CA THR A 126 4.63 -3.78 3.30
C THR A 126 5.53 -4.90 3.80
N LEU A 127 6.75 -4.93 3.30
CA LEU A 127 7.76 -5.85 3.82
C LEU A 127 8.01 -5.57 5.30
N GLY A 128 8.21 -6.60 6.09
CA GLY A 128 8.55 -6.48 7.51
C GLY A 128 8.16 -7.71 8.31
N LEU A 129 8.25 -7.58 9.63
CA LEU A 129 7.89 -8.66 10.54
C LEU A 129 6.36 -8.79 10.66
N ALA A 130 5.87 -10.01 10.57
CA ALA A 130 4.48 -10.33 10.85
C ALA A 130 4.17 -10.12 12.35
N LYS A 131 3.28 -9.18 12.66
CA LYS A 131 2.92 -8.83 14.05
C LYS A 131 1.89 -9.77 14.68
N SER A 132 1.39 -10.76 13.93
CA SER A 132 0.43 -11.76 14.40
C SER A 132 0.51 -13.01 13.53
N ASP A 133 0.01 -14.14 14.07
CA ASP A 133 -0.10 -15.39 13.31
C ASP A 133 -0.97 -15.20 12.05
N ALA A 134 -2.03 -14.40 12.14
CA ALA A 134 -2.88 -14.11 10.99
C ALA A 134 -2.11 -13.39 9.86
N ASN A 135 -1.19 -12.46 10.20
CA ASN A 135 -0.33 -11.79 9.23
C ASN A 135 0.68 -12.76 8.62
N LEU A 136 1.24 -13.65 9.43
CA LEU A 136 2.15 -14.68 8.96
C LEU A 136 1.48 -15.64 7.98
N GLU A 137 0.25 -16.06 8.26
CA GLU A 137 -0.51 -16.97 7.39
C GLU A 137 -0.81 -16.34 6.01
N VAL A 138 -1.02 -15.02 5.92
CA VAL A 138 -1.12 -14.33 4.62
C VAL A 138 0.20 -14.46 3.86
N ALA A 139 1.33 -14.13 4.49
CA ALA A 139 2.64 -14.22 3.83
C ALA A 139 2.99 -15.67 3.43
N LYS A 140 2.67 -16.67 4.26
CA LYS A 140 2.86 -18.09 3.92
C LYS A 140 2.10 -18.47 2.67
N ARG A 141 0.83 -18.05 2.56
CA ARG A 141 0.00 -18.35 1.40
C ARG A 141 0.58 -17.72 0.13
N GLU A 142 0.94 -16.43 0.18
CA GLU A 142 1.50 -15.75 -0.99
C GLU A 142 2.88 -16.29 -1.38
N ASN A 143 3.72 -16.61 -0.41
CA ASN A 143 5.04 -17.18 -0.67
C ASN A 143 4.97 -18.65 -1.12
N ALA A 144 3.87 -19.38 -0.85
CA ALA A 144 3.74 -20.77 -1.27
C ALA A 144 3.79 -20.95 -2.79
N VAL A 145 3.63 -19.88 -3.56
CA VAL A 145 3.76 -19.90 -5.03
C VAL A 145 5.14 -20.40 -5.49
N ILE A 146 6.21 -20.24 -4.70
CA ILE A 146 7.53 -20.78 -5.05
C ILE A 146 7.50 -22.30 -5.24
N LEU A 147 6.57 -23.01 -4.60
CA LEU A 147 6.43 -24.47 -4.75
C LEU A 147 5.98 -24.90 -6.16
N TYR A 148 5.47 -23.97 -6.97
CA TYR A 148 5.18 -24.18 -8.39
C TYR A 148 6.41 -24.01 -9.29
N GLU A 149 7.53 -23.50 -8.75
CA GLU A 149 8.78 -23.31 -9.47
C GLU A 149 9.63 -24.60 -9.41
N SER A 150 10.06 -25.10 -10.57
CA SER A 150 10.81 -26.39 -10.65
C SER A 150 12.16 -26.33 -9.94
N ASP A 151 12.76 -25.14 -9.82
CA ASP A 151 14.08 -24.88 -9.24
C ASP A 151 14.01 -24.20 -7.87
N TYR A 152 12.84 -24.17 -7.22
CA TYR A 152 12.62 -23.40 -5.99
C TYR A 152 13.61 -23.73 -4.86
N LYS A 153 14.04 -24.99 -4.74
CA LYS A 153 14.99 -25.44 -3.71
C LYS A 153 16.35 -24.77 -3.83
N THR A 154 16.79 -24.53 -5.07
CA THR A 154 18.06 -23.86 -5.35
C THR A 154 17.89 -22.34 -5.29
N ARG A 155 16.80 -21.83 -5.89
CA ARG A 155 16.51 -20.40 -6.00
C ARG A 155 16.24 -19.75 -4.66
N TYR A 156 15.51 -20.44 -3.79
CA TYR A 156 15.17 -19.97 -2.43
C TYR A 156 15.80 -20.85 -1.36
N ALA A 157 17.08 -21.17 -1.54
CA ALA A 157 17.80 -22.09 -0.67
C ALA A 157 17.65 -21.73 0.83
N GLY A 158 17.23 -22.71 1.63
CA GLY A 158 17.01 -22.54 3.07
C GLY A 158 15.67 -21.88 3.45
N PHE A 159 14.82 -21.50 2.48
CA PHE A 159 13.49 -20.93 2.78
C PHE A 159 12.39 -21.98 2.54
N ASN A 160 11.62 -22.27 3.57
CA ASN A 160 10.40 -23.08 3.47
C ASN A 160 9.17 -22.18 3.70
N PRO A 161 8.31 -21.94 2.69
CA PRO A 161 7.18 -21.03 2.84
C PRO A 161 6.15 -21.46 3.88
N ASN A 162 6.13 -22.75 4.25
CA ASN A 162 5.20 -23.29 5.24
C ASN A 162 5.74 -23.28 6.67
N SER A 163 7.04 -23.00 6.89
CA SER A 163 7.67 -22.97 8.20
C SER A 163 7.72 -21.54 8.75
N ALA A 164 7.26 -21.33 9.98
CA ALA A 164 7.34 -20.03 10.65
C ALA A 164 8.80 -19.58 10.87
N GLU A 165 9.70 -20.54 11.09
CA GLU A 165 11.13 -20.29 11.32
C GLU A 165 11.79 -19.61 10.11
N SER A 166 11.34 -19.93 8.90
CA SER A 166 11.86 -19.30 7.68
C SER A 166 11.58 -17.79 7.62
N TYR A 167 10.57 -17.31 8.35
CA TYR A 167 10.21 -15.90 8.38
C TYR A 167 11.01 -15.08 9.41
N ILE A 168 11.78 -15.73 10.29
CA ILE A 168 12.63 -15.02 11.28
C ILE A 168 13.66 -14.13 10.57
N ILE A 169 14.11 -14.49 9.37
CA ILE A 169 15.05 -13.67 8.59
C ILE A 169 14.52 -12.24 8.35
N PHE A 170 13.21 -12.06 8.28
CA PHE A 170 12.61 -10.75 8.05
C PHE A 170 12.68 -9.82 9.27
N GLU A 171 12.98 -10.34 10.47
CA GLU A 171 13.25 -9.54 11.67
C GLU A 171 14.55 -8.74 11.54
N PHE A 172 15.52 -9.28 10.82
CA PHE A 172 16.84 -8.69 10.67
C PHE A 172 16.96 -7.84 9.38
N MET A 173 15.94 -7.83 8.55
CA MET A 173 15.95 -7.05 7.31
C MET A 173 15.57 -5.59 7.60
N GLN A 174 16.50 -4.69 7.27
CA GLN A 174 16.22 -3.25 7.24
C GLN A 174 15.77 -2.87 5.83
N ASP A 175 14.50 -2.47 5.70
CA ASP A 175 13.99 -1.91 4.46
C ASP A 175 14.24 -0.40 4.42
N LYS A 176 15.16 0.01 3.57
CA LYS A 176 15.49 1.43 3.33
C LYS A 176 14.25 2.26 2.94
N TYR A 177 13.28 1.63 2.30
CA TYR A 177 12.09 2.28 1.75
C TYR A 177 10.84 2.08 2.60
N MET A 178 10.98 1.49 3.79
CA MET A 178 9.86 1.16 4.70
C MET A 178 8.91 2.35 4.91
N SER A 179 9.45 3.51 5.24
CA SER A 179 8.63 4.71 5.51
C SER A 179 7.78 5.12 4.30
N GLN A 180 8.38 5.10 3.11
CA GLN A 180 7.69 5.45 1.86
C GLN A 180 6.66 4.37 1.47
N SER A 181 6.99 3.09 1.67
CA SER A 181 6.07 1.98 1.44
C SER A 181 4.84 2.05 2.36
N VAL A 182 5.05 2.30 3.66
CA VAL A 182 3.97 2.46 4.64
C VAL A 182 3.11 3.69 4.33
N HIS A 183 3.73 4.79 3.90
CA HIS A 183 3.02 5.99 3.51
C HIS A 183 2.09 5.72 2.31
N LEU A 184 2.62 5.14 1.22
CA LEU A 184 1.81 4.76 0.06
C LEU A 184 0.69 3.79 0.45
N ALA A 185 0.99 2.76 1.25
CA ALA A 185 -0.02 1.81 1.74
C ALA A 185 -1.15 2.51 2.50
N SER A 186 -0.82 3.52 3.31
CA SER A 186 -1.80 4.34 4.04
C SER A 186 -2.68 5.17 3.10
N LEU A 187 -2.10 5.72 2.03
CA LEU A 187 -2.86 6.43 0.99
C LEU A 187 -3.83 5.49 0.26
N VAL A 188 -3.40 4.27 -0.08
CA VAL A 188 -4.27 3.26 -0.70
C VAL A 188 -5.46 2.93 0.22
N GLN A 189 -5.21 2.67 1.51
CA GLN A 189 -6.28 2.38 2.47
C GLN A 189 -7.22 3.59 2.67
N LYS A 190 -6.70 4.81 2.68
CA LYS A 190 -7.51 6.03 2.72
C LYS A 190 -8.50 6.07 1.55
N HIS A 191 -8.03 5.84 0.32
CA HIS A 191 -8.88 5.87 -0.87
C HIS A 191 -9.82 4.66 -0.94
N PHE A 192 -9.42 3.49 -0.51
CA PHE A 192 -10.32 2.34 -0.41
C PHE A 192 -11.51 2.64 0.51
N ARG A 193 -11.27 3.28 1.65
CA ARG A 193 -12.34 3.70 2.56
C ARG A 193 -13.17 4.86 1.99
N GLN A 194 -12.51 5.93 1.53
CA GLN A 194 -13.19 7.18 1.17
C GLN A 194 -13.80 7.15 -0.23
N THR A 195 -13.06 6.66 -1.21
CA THR A 195 -13.47 6.64 -2.63
C THR A 195 -14.22 5.35 -2.98
N CYS A 196 -13.64 4.19 -2.65
CA CYS A 196 -14.22 2.91 -3.04
C CYS A 196 -15.29 2.40 -2.06
N LYS A 197 -15.50 3.08 -0.92
CA LYS A 197 -16.44 2.68 0.15
C LYS A 197 -16.19 1.25 0.65
N ARG A 198 -14.92 0.81 0.62
CA ARG A 198 -14.51 -0.50 1.12
C ARG A 198 -14.27 -0.46 2.62
N THR A 199 -14.51 -1.59 3.28
CA THR A 199 -14.07 -1.78 4.66
C THR A 199 -12.55 -1.72 4.68
N ASP A 200 -12.01 -0.75 5.43
CA ASP A 200 -10.58 -0.58 5.63
C ASP A 200 -10.09 -1.59 6.67
N ARG A 201 -9.21 -2.48 6.26
CA ARG A 201 -8.59 -3.48 7.14
C ARG A 201 -7.19 -3.09 7.59
N GLY A 202 -6.74 -1.91 7.21
CA GLY A 202 -5.49 -1.32 7.66
C GLY A 202 -4.27 -1.68 6.83
N VAL A 203 -3.14 -1.11 7.26
CA VAL A 203 -1.81 -1.37 6.75
C VAL A 203 -1.11 -2.37 7.66
N HIS A 204 -0.54 -3.42 7.09
CA HIS A 204 0.13 -4.49 7.80
C HIS A 204 1.55 -4.73 7.26
N GLN A 205 2.31 -5.54 8.00
CA GLN A 205 3.64 -5.98 7.62
C GLN A 205 3.72 -7.49 7.68
N ALA A 206 4.43 -8.08 6.70
CA ALA A 206 4.80 -9.49 6.73
C ALA A 206 5.96 -9.78 5.76
N GLY A 207 6.54 -10.97 5.86
CA GLY A 207 7.70 -11.41 5.09
C GLY A 207 7.32 -11.87 3.67
N PHE A 208 6.89 -10.97 2.81
CA PHE A 208 6.58 -11.27 1.41
C PHE A 208 7.85 -11.36 0.57
N LEU A 209 8.10 -12.50 -0.05
CA LEU A 209 9.26 -12.72 -0.92
C LEU A 209 9.24 -11.78 -2.14
N VAL A 210 8.06 -11.50 -2.69
CA VAL A 210 7.91 -10.60 -3.85
C VAL A 210 8.37 -9.17 -3.54
N LEU A 211 8.30 -8.74 -2.27
CA LEU A 211 8.76 -7.41 -1.84
C LEU A 211 10.21 -7.44 -1.33
N LYS A 212 10.74 -8.62 -0.95
CA LYS A 212 12.03 -8.78 -0.29
C LYS A 212 13.20 -8.20 -1.09
N ALA A 213 13.20 -8.42 -2.39
CA ALA A 213 14.30 -8.03 -3.27
C ALA A 213 14.07 -6.68 -3.97
N SER A 214 13.02 -5.94 -3.63
CA SER A 214 12.71 -4.64 -4.24
C SER A 214 13.71 -3.57 -3.81
N ALA A 215 14.29 -2.87 -4.78
CA ALA A 215 15.22 -1.76 -4.56
C ALA A 215 14.52 -0.37 -4.61
N MET A 216 13.20 -0.34 -4.37
CA MET A 216 12.35 0.85 -4.36
C MET A 216 11.22 0.68 -3.35
N PRO A 217 10.45 1.76 -3.03
CA PRO A 217 9.21 1.64 -2.26
C PRO A 217 8.28 0.61 -2.89
N SER A 218 7.77 -0.33 -2.07
CA SER A 218 6.99 -1.45 -2.56
C SER A 218 5.84 -1.80 -1.62
N ILE A 219 4.68 -2.12 -2.20
CA ILE A 219 3.48 -2.54 -1.48
C ILE A 219 2.84 -3.76 -2.13
N LEU A 220 2.11 -4.53 -1.33
CA LEU A 220 1.20 -5.57 -1.78
C LEU A 220 -0.22 -5.21 -1.35
N VAL A 221 -1.13 -5.14 -2.30
CA VAL A 221 -2.52 -4.73 -2.09
C VAL A 221 -3.42 -5.95 -2.15
N GLU A 222 -4.16 -6.22 -1.09
CA GLU A 222 -5.21 -7.24 -1.00
C GLU A 222 -6.56 -6.58 -1.25
N LEU A 223 -7.13 -6.81 -2.42
CA LEU A 223 -8.33 -6.12 -2.94
C LEU A 223 -9.61 -6.46 -2.18
N GLY A 224 -9.66 -7.64 -1.57
CA GLY A 224 -10.84 -8.19 -0.89
C GLY A 224 -10.68 -9.67 -0.62
N PHE A 225 -11.75 -10.39 -0.31
CA PHE A 225 -11.72 -11.80 0.05
C PHE A 225 -12.47 -12.65 -0.97
N ILE A 226 -11.75 -13.35 -1.87
CA ILE A 226 -12.35 -14.25 -2.86
C ILE A 226 -13.12 -15.43 -2.19
N SER A 227 -12.76 -15.78 -0.95
CA SER A 227 -13.44 -16.81 -0.17
C SER A 227 -14.84 -16.40 0.33
N THR A 228 -15.18 -15.11 0.28
CA THR A 228 -16.49 -14.57 0.69
C THR A 228 -17.35 -14.34 -0.56
N PRO A 229 -18.52 -15.01 -0.68
CA PRO A 229 -19.31 -14.98 -1.94
C PRO A 229 -19.73 -13.58 -2.40
N GLU A 230 -20.04 -12.67 -1.48
CA GLU A 230 -20.40 -11.28 -1.82
C GLU A 230 -19.19 -10.49 -2.31
N GLU A 231 -18.03 -10.69 -1.68
CA GLU A 231 -16.77 -10.08 -2.10
C GLU A 231 -16.34 -10.61 -3.47
N GLU A 232 -16.40 -11.92 -3.66
CA GLU A 232 -16.05 -12.54 -4.94
C GLU A 232 -16.92 -12.00 -6.09
N ARG A 233 -18.24 -11.86 -5.87
CA ARG A 233 -19.11 -11.24 -6.87
C ARG A 233 -18.68 -9.78 -7.16
N TYR A 234 -18.46 -8.97 -6.14
CA TYR A 234 -18.00 -7.58 -6.30
C TYR A 234 -16.68 -7.51 -7.08
N LEU A 235 -15.70 -8.34 -6.73
CA LEU A 235 -14.37 -8.39 -7.34
C LEU A 235 -14.40 -8.83 -8.82
N ASN A 236 -15.50 -9.43 -9.27
CA ASN A 236 -15.72 -9.85 -10.67
C ASN A 236 -16.63 -8.89 -11.46
N THR A 237 -17.14 -7.82 -10.83
CA THR A 237 -17.89 -6.80 -11.57
C THR A 237 -16.97 -5.77 -12.20
N GLU A 238 -17.41 -5.22 -13.35
CA GLU A 238 -16.70 -4.10 -14.00
C GLU A 238 -16.60 -2.90 -13.05
N ALA A 239 -17.71 -2.55 -12.38
CA ALA A 239 -17.76 -1.46 -11.41
C ALA A 239 -16.80 -1.69 -10.23
N GLY A 240 -16.76 -2.90 -9.66
CA GLY A 240 -15.89 -3.23 -8.53
C GLY A 240 -14.41 -3.14 -8.87
N THR A 241 -14.00 -3.76 -9.98
CA THR A 241 -12.60 -3.72 -10.42
C THR A 241 -12.15 -2.33 -10.84
N THR A 242 -13.03 -1.55 -11.48
CA THR A 242 -12.75 -0.16 -11.86
C THR A 242 -12.65 0.74 -10.62
N SER A 243 -13.55 0.59 -9.64
CA SER A 243 -13.49 1.31 -8.38
C SER A 243 -12.19 1.06 -7.62
N LEU A 244 -11.76 -0.22 -7.51
CA LEU A 244 -10.52 -0.58 -6.83
C LEU A 244 -9.29 -0.01 -7.55
N ALA A 245 -9.24 -0.13 -8.88
CA ALA A 245 -8.17 0.48 -9.68
C ALA A 245 -8.12 2.01 -9.49
N ASN A 246 -9.27 2.67 -9.45
CA ASN A 246 -9.36 4.11 -9.21
C ASN A 246 -8.86 4.50 -7.81
N GLY A 247 -9.17 3.71 -6.78
CA GLY A 247 -8.65 3.95 -5.43
C GLY A 247 -7.12 3.88 -5.36
N ILE A 248 -6.52 2.87 -6.00
CA ILE A 248 -5.05 2.75 -6.08
C ILE A 248 -4.46 3.89 -6.91
N PHE A 249 -5.10 4.25 -8.02
CA PHE A 249 -4.66 5.35 -8.89
C PHE A 249 -4.63 6.70 -8.17
N ARG A 250 -5.68 7.03 -7.41
CA ARG A 250 -5.72 8.27 -6.62
C ARG A 250 -4.65 8.30 -5.52
N ALA A 251 -4.38 7.16 -4.90
CA ALA A 251 -3.27 7.02 -3.94
C ALA A 251 -1.91 7.24 -4.62
N PHE A 252 -1.72 6.66 -5.82
CA PHE A 252 -0.53 6.86 -6.63
C PHE A 252 -0.31 8.34 -6.99
N LEU A 253 -1.35 9.06 -7.42
CA LEU A 253 -1.25 10.49 -7.75
C LEU A 253 -0.81 11.31 -6.53
N THR A 254 -1.43 11.07 -5.37
CA THR A 254 -1.05 11.75 -4.13
C THR A 254 0.42 11.49 -3.82
N TYR A 255 0.83 10.22 -3.82
CA TYR A 255 2.20 9.81 -3.52
C TYR A 255 3.22 10.43 -4.49
N LYS A 256 2.98 10.33 -5.81
CA LYS A 256 3.86 10.88 -6.84
C LYS A 256 4.02 12.39 -6.65
N ARG A 257 2.91 13.12 -6.49
CA ARG A 257 2.90 14.55 -6.26
C ARG A 257 3.75 14.95 -5.04
N GLU A 258 3.58 14.27 -3.93
CA GLU A 258 4.36 14.52 -2.70
C GLU A 258 5.86 14.26 -2.90
N GLN A 259 6.23 13.20 -3.66
CA GLN A 259 7.61 12.92 -4.00
C GLN A 259 8.21 14.03 -4.90
N GLU A 260 7.48 14.50 -5.90
CA GLU A 260 7.92 15.58 -6.79
C GLU A 260 8.12 16.89 -6.03
N ILE A 261 7.19 17.26 -5.16
CA ILE A 261 7.32 18.46 -4.34
C ILE A 261 8.55 18.36 -3.42
N ARG A 262 8.77 17.19 -2.84
CA ARG A 262 9.94 16.94 -1.96
C ARG A 262 11.27 17.04 -2.70
N LEU A 263 11.33 16.58 -3.95
CA LEU A 263 12.57 16.52 -4.73
C LEU A 263 12.82 17.82 -5.51
N ASN A 264 11.78 18.43 -6.06
CA ASN A 264 11.86 19.51 -7.04
C ASN A 264 11.23 20.83 -6.54
N GLY A 265 10.63 20.84 -5.34
CA GLY A 265 9.89 22.00 -4.80
C GLY A 265 8.52 22.25 -5.44
N SER A 266 8.17 21.52 -6.51
CA SER A 266 6.89 21.66 -7.22
C SER A 266 6.48 20.34 -7.86
N SER A 267 5.23 20.24 -8.31
CA SER A 267 4.70 19.07 -9.01
C SER A 267 3.70 19.49 -10.09
N ASN A 268 3.80 18.85 -11.25
CA ASN A 268 2.84 18.95 -12.36
C ASN A 268 1.83 17.79 -12.36
N THR A 269 1.93 16.86 -11.42
CA THR A 269 0.96 15.75 -11.27
C THR A 269 -0.41 16.31 -10.94
N ILE A 270 -1.44 15.87 -11.67
CA ILE A 270 -2.84 16.25 -11.44
C ILE A 270 -3.29 15.92 -10.01
N LEU A 271 -4.22 16.68 -9.49
CA LEU A 271 -4.79 16.38 -8.17
C LEU A 271 -5.72 15.17 -8.26
N PRO A 272 -5.73 14.30 -7.23
CA PRO A 272 -6.62 13.13 -7.20
C PRO A 272 -8.11 13.49 -7.36
N GLU A 273 -8.52 14.64 -6.84
CA GLU A 273 -9.89 15.17 -6.95
C GLU A 273 -10.27 15.61 -8.36
N ASP A 274 -9.29 16.00 -9.19
CA ASP A 274 -9.52 16.43 -10.58
C ASP A 274 -9.69 15.25 -11.54
N VAL A 275 -9.46 14.02 -11.07
CA VAL A 275 -9.69 12.81 -11.87
C VAL A 275 -11.19 12.57 -11.98
N PRO A 276 -11.77 12.55 -13.19
CA PRO A 276 -13.18 12.24 -13.37
C PRO A 276 -13.52 10.86 -12.77
N GLU A 277 -14.67 10.78 -12.12
CA GLU A 277 -15.19 9.46 -11.72
C GLU A 277 -15.40 8.61 -12.98
N PRO A 278 -15.04 7.32 -12.95
CA PRO A 278 -15.25 6.45 -14.10
C PRO A 278 -16.75 6.38 -14.41
N VAL A 279 -17.11 6.81 -15.61
CA VAL A 279 -18.48 6.69 -16.13
C VAL A 279 -18.79 5.20 -16.16
N GLN A 280 -19.80 4.77 -15.42
CA GLN A 280 -20.37 3.43 -15.56
C GLN A 280 -21.11 3.44 -16.89
N GLU A 281 -20.59 2.79 -17.91
CA GLU A 281 -21.37 2.45 -19.09
C GLU A 281 -22.46 1.46 -18.60
N GLU A 282 -23.69 1.97 -18.47
CA GLU A 282 -24.86 1.15 -18.23
C GLU A 282 -25.02 0.20 -19.42
N GLY A 283 -24.49 -1.01 -19.27
CA GLY A 283 -24.82 -2.09 -20.20
C GLY A 283 -26.31 -2.38 -20.07
N ASN A 284 -27.06 -2.08 -21.12
CA ASN A 284 -28.45 -2.47 -21.31
C ASN A 284 -28.62 -3.98 -21.04
N ALA A 285 -29.00 -4.32 -19.82
CA ALA A 285 -29.51 -5.65 -19.49
C ALA A 285 -31.02 -5.54 -19.41
N ALA A 286 -31.66 -6.20 -20.35
CA ALA A 286 -33.09 -6.27 -20.56
C ALA A 286 -33.85 -6.54 -19.24
N THR A 287 -34.88 -5.75 -19.05
CA THR A 287 -35.99 -5.86 -18.10
C THR A 287 -36.57 -7.28 -18.03
N ALA A 288 -36.46 -7.90 -16.88
CA ALA A 288 -37.40 -8.93 -16.46
C ALA A 288 -37.91 -8.55 -15.07
N THR A 289 -39.14 -8.07 -15.04
CA THR A 289 -39.92 -7.76 -13.84
C THR A 289 -40.42 -9.04 -13.20
N PRO A 290 -40.29 -9.21 -11.88
CA PRO A 290 -41.22 -10.09 -11.16
C PRO A 290 -42.12 -9.27 -10.26
N GLU A 291 -43.41 -9.62 -10.32
CA GLU A 291 -44.55 -9.14 -9.58
C GLU A 291 -44.35 -9.03 -8.08
N LYS A 292 -44.94 -7.97 -7.55
CA LYS A 292 -45.24 -7.77 -6.12
C LYS A 292 -46.24 -8.80 -5.63
N LYS A 293 -45.95 -9.44 -4.51
CA LYS A 293 -46.98 -9.95 -3.56
C LYS A 293 -46.76 -9.32 -2.21
N ASN A 294 -47.86 -8.74 -1.75
CA ASN A 294 -48.06 -7.96 -0.50
C ASN A 294 -48.08 -8.84 0.75
N ALA A 295 -47.52 -8.27 1.82
CA ALA A 295 -48.02 -8.05 3.19
C ALA A 295 -47.88 -9.19 4.23
N PRO A 296 -47.96 -8.93 5.53
CA PRO A 296 -48.17 -7.68 6.25
C PRO A 296 -47.17 -7.33 7.37
N GLN A 297 -47.32 -6.11 7.86
CA GLN A 297 -46.70 -5.51 9.05
C GLN A 297 -47.06 -6.21 10.35
N ALA A 298 -46.12 -6.24 11.30
CA ALA A 298 -46.43 -6.25 12.72
C ALA A 298 -45.45 -5.33 13.44
N GLU A 299 -46.00 -4.30 14.02
CA GLU A 299 -45.40 -3.38 14.99
C GLU A 299 -45.08 -4.10 16.30
N SER A 300 -43.96 -3.76 16.94
CA SER A 300 -44.00 -3.52 18.40
C SER A 300 -42.79 -2.70 18.83
N ASN A 301 -43.14 -1.56 19.42
CA ASN A 301 -42.29 -0.69 20.22
C ASN A 301 -41.63 -1.43 21.39
N GLN A 302 -40.38 -1.05 21.72
CA GLN A 302 -40.08 -0.62 23.09
C GLN A 302 -38.73 0.08 23.18
N ALA A 303 -38.81 1.27 23.74
CA ALA A 303 -37.71 2.12 24.15
C ALA A 303 -37.08 1.62 25.46
N ALA A 304 -35.77 1.71 25.63
CA ALA A 304 -35.14 1.82 26.95
C ALA A 304 -33.78 2.54 26.82
N GLN A 305 -33.80 3.77 27.18
CA GLN A 305 -33.00 4.54 28.16
C GLN A 305 -31.50 4.29 28.24
N ARG A 306 -30.84 5.38 27.92
CA ARG A 306 -29.43 5.75 28.20
C ARG A 306 -29.29 6.10 29.69
N PRO A 307 -28.13 5.91 30.31
CA PRO A 307 -27.64 6.82 31.33
C PRO A 307 -26.42 7.59 30.86
N GLN A 308 -26.55 8.90 30.98
CA GLN A 308 -25.43 9.85 31.07
C GLN A 308 -24.78 9.74 32.45
N ARG A 309 -23.43 9.89 32.48
CA ARG A 309 -22.74 10.50 33.62
C ARG A 309 -21.35 10.94 33.18
N SER A 310 -21.19 12.16 33.11
CA SER A 310 -20.62 13.25 33.92
C SER A 310 -19.10 13.36 33.84
N GLU A 311 -18.72 14.56 33.40
CA GLU A 311 -17.42 15.22 33.44
C GLU A 311 -16.76 15.15 34.83
N ASN A 312 -15.43 15.07 34.82
CA ASN A 312 -14.52 16.05 35.41
C ASN A 312 -13.13 15.44 35.58
N ALA A 313 -12.12 16.00 35.00
CA ALA A 313 -11.12 16.82 35.66
C ALA A 313 -9.96 17.10 34.70
N ALA A 314 -9.82 18.35 34.39
CA ALA A 314 -8.63 18.92 33.78
C ALA A 314 -7.47 18.82 34.76
N VAL A 315 -6.32 18.28 34.31
CA VAL A 315 -5.03 18.56 34.91
C VAL A 315 -4.11 19.10 33.83
N SER A 316 -3.90 20.41 33.93
CA SER A 316 -2.89 21.17 33.26
C SER A 316 -1.51 20.61 33.61
N GLN A 317 -0.76 20.14 32.63
CA GLN A 317 0.68 19.98 32.77
C GLN A 317 1.39 20.70 31.62
N THR A 318 2.19 21.64 32.00
CA THR A 318 3.18 22.43 31.25
C THR A 318 3.99 21.50 30.34
N GLU A 319 3.90 21.74 29.04
CA GLU A 319 4.76 21.10 28.03
C GLU A 319 6.16 21.67 28.09
N GLN A 320 7.12 20.87 28.54
CA GLN A 320 8.53 21.07 28.22
C GLN A 320 8.80 20.41 26.86
N SER A 321 9.14 21.23 25.89
CA SER A 321 9.49 20.82 24.51
C SER A 321 10.86 20.14 24.48
N GLY A 322 10.90 18.85 24.67
CA GLY A 322 12.05 17.98 24.42
C GLY A 322 11.62 16.73 23.66
N ILE A 323 12.45 16.23 22.75
CA ILE A 323 12.19 14.95 22.07
C ILE A 323 12.30 13.83 23.11
N VAL A 324 11.18 13.19 23.41
CA VAL A 324 11.11 12.05 24.34
C VAL A 324 11.00 10.76 23.54
N PHE A 325 12.01 9.89 23.64
CA PHE A 325 11.96 8.54 23.08
C PHE A 325 11.23 7.62 24.05
N LYS A 326 10.22 6.88 23.55
CA LYS A 326 9.47 5.90 24.34
C LYS A 326 9.60 4.53 23.70
N ILE A 327 10.07 3.54 24.45
CA ILE A 327 10.20 2.16 24.00
C ILE A 327 8.97 1.36 24.45
N GLN A 328 8.27 0.74 23.50
CA GLN A 328 7.17 -0.16 23.82
C GLN A 328 7.72 -1.53 24.24
N ILE A 329 7.50 -1.91 25.50
CA ILE A 329 8.04 -3.14 26.08
C ILE A 329 7.04 -4.30 26.12
N LEU A 330 5.75 -4.01 26.16
CA LEU A 330 4.72 -5.04 26.25
C LEU A 330 3.37 -4.53 25.75
N THR A 331 2.57 -5.44 25.18
CA THR A 331 1.17 -5.22 24.83
C THR A 331 0.28 -6.12 25.68
N SER A 332 -0.79 -5.60 26.26
CA SER A 332 -1.73 -6.38 27.04
C SER A 332 -3.17 -5.94 26.79
N SER A 333 -4.10 -6.90 26.73
CA SER A 333 -5.53 -6.65 26.63
C SER A 333 -6.16 -6.13 27.93
N ARG A 334 -5.41 -6.17 29.03
CA ARG A 334 -5.86 -5.69 30.37
C ARG A 334 -4.73 -4.87 30.99
N PRO A 335 -5.05 -3.84 31.80
CA PRO A 335 -4.05 -3.12 32.58
C PRO A 335 -3.26 -4.10 33.45
N LEU A 336 -1.93 -3.97 33.47
CA LEU A 336 -1.04 -4.76 34.31
C LEU A 336 -0.72 -4.01 35.59
N ALA A 337 -0.55 -4.73 36.68
CA ALA A 337 -0.04 -4.14 37.92
C ALA A 337 1.41 -3.67 37.74
N LYS A 338 1.83 -2.59 38.40
CA LYS A 338 3.20 -2.03 38.29
C LYS A 338 4.31 -3.05 38.67
N ASN A 339 3.97 -4.08 39.44
CA ASN A 339 4.87 -5.15 39.85
C ASN A 339 4.63 -6.47 39.10
N ASP A 340 3.94 -6.44 37.95
CA ASP A 340 3.70 -7.64 37.15
C ASP A 340 5.03 -8.27 36.71
N LYS A 341 5.17 -9.59 36.94
CA LYS A 341 6.40 -10.33 36.63
C LYS A 341 6.84 -10.24 35.16
N ARG A 342 5.90 -9.95 34.25
CA ARG A 342 6.17 -9.77 32.81
C ARG A 342 6.95 -8.47 32.52
N LEU A 343 6.95 -7.51 33.44
CA LEU A 343 7.71 -6.26 33.33
C LEU A 343 9.20 -6.44 33.67
N LYS A 344 9.61 -7.61 34.21
CA LYS A 344 11.00 -7.95 34.53
C LYS A 344 11.79 -6.85 35.28
N GLY A 345 11.10 -6.13 36.16
CA GLY A 345 11.73 -5.07 36.98
C GLY A 345 11.95 -3.74 36.28
N VAL A 346 11.39 -3.52 35.10
CA VAL A 346 11.41 -2.21 34.43
C VAL A 346 10.65 -1.20 35.32
N LYS A 347 11.32 -0.10 35.66
CA LYS A 347 10.77 1.02 36.43
C LYS A 347 10.23 2.08 35.47
N ASP A 348 9.33 2.93 35.94
CA ASP A 348 8.77 4.07 35.20
C ASP A 348 8.04 3.67 33.91
N VAL A 349 7.02 2.84 34.09
CA VAL A 349 6.17 2.33 33.00
C VAL A 349 4.91 3.19 32.88
N ASP A 350 4.73 3.83 31.73
CA ASP A 350 3.49 4.53 31.37
C ASP A 350 2.55 3.64 30.59
N TYR A 351 1.26 3.80 30.86
CA TYR A 351 0.21 3.13 30.11
C TYR A 351 -0.35 4.02 29.03
N TYR A 352 -0.39 3.48 27.82
CA TYR A 352 -1.06 4.12 26.69
C TYR A 352 -2.19 3.22 26.20
N LYS A 353 -3.40 3.76 26.11
CA LYS A 353 -4.54 3.01 25.56
C LYS A 353 -4.68 3.34 24.08
N ALA A 354 -4.29 2.44 23.20
CA ALA A 354 -4.71 2.48 21.79
C ALA A 354 -6.16 2.00 21.69
N VAL A 355 -6.87 2.39 20.62
CA VAL A 355 -8.33 2.22 20.45
C VAL A 355 -8.82 0.77 20.64
N SER A 356 -7.91 -0.22 20.62
CA SER A 356 -8.23 -1.65 20.83
C SER A 356 -7.35 -2.39 21.83
N TYR A 357 -6.20 -1.82 22.25
CA TYR A 357 -5.24 -2.51 23.14
C TYR A 357 -4.56 -1.52 24.09
N THR A 358 -4.25 -1.98 25.30
CA THR A 358 -3.44 -1.21 26.25
C THR A 358 -1.96 -1.48 25.98
N HIS A 359 -1.21 -0.46 25.61
CA HIS A 359 0.25 -0.53 25.41
C HIS A 359 0.98 0.01 26.64
N LEU A 360 2.02 -0.71 27.04
CA LEU A 360 2.94 -0.29 28.08
C LEU A 360 4.20 0.29 27.45
N ARG A 361 4.60 1.49 27.87
CA ARG A 361 5.85 2.13 27.49
C ARG A 361 6.70 2.39 28.71
N ALA A 362 8.01 2.09 28.62
CA ALA A 362 8.98 2.49 29.64
C ALA A 362 9.57 3.86 29.28
N HIS A 363 9.76 4.71 30.31
CA HIS A 363 10.57 5.90 30.21
C HIS A 363 12.00 5.54 30.58
N GLU A 364 12.93 5.69 29.65
CA GLU A 364 14.34 5.74 29.96
C GLU A 364 14.75 7.21 30.11
N THR A 365 14.86 7.67 31.35
CA THR A 365 15.50 8.95 31.62
C THR A 365 17.00 8.72 31.48
N GLY A 366 17.53 9.12 30.32
CA GLY A 366 18.97 9.13 30.10
C GLY A 366 19.66 10.05 31.11
N ARG A 367 20.31 9.44 32.10
CA ARG A 367 21.44 10.03 32.80
C ARG A 367 22.59 9.03 32.71
N ASN A 368 23.63 9.51 32.07
CA ASN A 368 25.01 9.04 32.10
C ASN A 368 25.30 7.70 31.39
N LEU A 369 25.81 7.79 30.20
CA LEU A 369 27.24 7.47 29.96
C LEU A 369 27.74 8.35 28.82
#